data_cb8a2a4f7e40dd2ed1df6d588ef44fbf
#
_entry.id   cb8a2a4f7e40dd2ed1df6d588ef44fbf
#
_cell.length_a   1.000
_cell.length_b   1.000
_cell.length_c   1.000
_cell.angle_alpha   90.00
_cell.angle_beta   90.00
_cell.angle_gamma   90.00
#
_symmetry.space_group_name_H-M   'P 1'
#
loop_
_entity.id
_entity.type
_entity.pdbx_description
1 polymer ?
#
loop_
_entity_poly.entity_id
_entity_poly.type
_entity_poly.pdbx_seq_one_letter_code
_entity_poly.pdbx_strand_id
1 'polypeptide(L)'
;IIILLAKPFSKGDLIEVVGVTGRIQEISLLYTNLLTLDNKKIVIPNSQLAHSPLVNYSSEEMRRVDLNFDVVMDSDTELVKKVIMEEALSNPYCLHDIPPFVNMTEYKDSALTFTLRVWAATDDYEILRCSLLENMNKRFNEEGIELAYTTYDIHLSK
;
A
#
# COMPACT_ATOMS: atom_id res chain seq x y z
N ILE A 1 -32.80 -3.84 -2.91
CA ILE A 1 -33.24 -2.75 -3.82
C ILE A 1 -32.43 -1.45 -3.59
N ILE A 2 -32.10 -1.12 -2.34
CA ILE A 2 -31.38 0.10 -1.97
C ILE A 2 -29.95 0.15 -2.55
N ILE A 3 -29.21 -0.96 -2.61
CA ILE A 3 -27.87 -1.04 -3.17
C ILE A 3 -27.84 -0.63 -4.64
N LEU A 4 -28.83 -1.05 -5.41
CA LEU A 4 -28.89 -0.79 -6.85
C LEU A 4 -29.11 0.68 -7.19
N LEU A 5 -29.67 1.47 -6.27
CA LEU A 5 -29.92 2.90 -6.45
C LEU A 5 -28.70 3.76 -6.15
N ALA A 6 -27.92 3.39 -5.13
CA ALA A 6 -26.73 4.15 -4.74
C ALA A 6 -25.47 3.78 -5.52
N LYS A 7 -25.40 2.57 -6.09
CA LYS A 7 -24.29 2.02 -6.89
C LYS A 7 -22.89 2.40 -6.35
N PRO A 8 -22.54 2.04 -5.10
CA PRO A 8 -21.23 2.36 -4.53
C PRO A 8 -20.09 1.58 -5.21
N PHE A 9 -20.41 0.66 -6.10
CA PHE A 9 -19.49 -0.19 -6.83
C PHE A 9 -20.11 -0.61 -8.18
N SER A 10 -19.26 -1.04 -9.11
CA SER A 10 -19.63 -1.49 -10.45
C SER A 10 -18.87 -2.76 -10.82
N LYS A 11 -19.37 -3.47 -11.82
CA LYS A 11 -18.66 -4.62 -12.39
C LYS A 11 -17.24 -4.22 -12.81
N GLY A 12 -16.26 -5.01 -12.40
CA GLY A 12 -14.85 -4.77 -12.64
C GLY A 12 -14.12 -4.08 -11.48
N ASP A 13 -14.83 -3.46 -10.54
CA ASP A 13 -14.22 -2.83 -9.37
C ASP A 13 -13.59 -3.86 -8.43
N LEU A 14 -12.45 -3.51 -7.88
CA LEU A 14 -11.82 -4.27 -6.80
C LEU A 14 -12.34 -3.75 -5.46
N ILE A 15 -13.03 -4.61 -4.72
CA ILE A 15 -13.63 -4.25 -3.44
C ILE A 15 -13.17 -5.17 -2.32
N GLU A 16 -13.21 -4.64 -1.11
CA GLU A 16 -13.05 -5.40 0.13
C GLU A 16 -14.31 -5.24 0.98
N VAL A 17 -14.90 -6.34 1.36
CA VAL A 17 -16.11 -6.36 2.18
C VAL A 17 -16.16 -7.65 3.00
N VAL A 18 -16.61 -7.56 4.25
CA VAL A 18 -16.76 -8.73 5.16
C VAL A 18 -15.49 -9.60 5.24
N GLY A 19 -14.32 -8.95 5.24
CA GLY A 19 -13.02 -9.64 5.34
C GLY A 19 -12.55 -10.34 4.07
N VAL A 20 -13.24 -10.16 2.93
CA VAL A 20 -12.83 -10.73 1.65
C VAL A 20 -12.60 -9.65 0.61
N THR A 21 -11.62 -9.89 -0.27
CA THR A 21 -11.24 -8.96 -1.33
C THR A 21 -11.36 -9.65 -2.68
N GLY A 22 -11.99 -9.00 -3.63
CA GLY A 22 -12.13 -9.52 -4.98
C GLY A 22 -12.66 -8.49 -5.96
N ARG A 23 -12.54 -8.82 -7.23
CA ARG A 23 -13.08 -8.02 -8.33
C ARG A 23 -14.50 -8.42 -8.62
N ILE A 24 -15.40 -7.45 -8.75
CA ILE A 24 -16.80 -7.72 -9.04
C ILE A 24 -16.91 -8.30 -10.44
N GLN A 25 -17.39 -9.52 -10.50
CA GLN A 25 -17.60 -10.26 -11.74
C GLN A 25 -19.03 -10.09 -12.27
N GLU A 26 -20.00 -10.17 -11.38
CA GLU A 26 -21.42 -10.06 -11.71
C GLU A 26 -22.23 -9.57 -10.51
N ILE A 27 -23.21 -8.72 -10.78
CA ILE A 27 -24.20 -8.28 -9.80
C ILE A 27 -25.56 -8.78 -10.27
N SER A 28 -26.14 -9.71 -9.54
CA SER A 28 -27.49 -10.22 -9.81
C SER A 28 -28.49 -9.67 -8.79
N LEU A 29 -29.74 -10.08 -8.89
CA LEU A 29 -30.80 -9.56 -8.02
C LEU A 29 -30.57 -9.85 -6.52
N LEU A 30 -30.09 -11.06 -6.20
CA LEU A 30 -29.92 -11.51 -4.81
C LEU A 30 -28.46 -11.61 -4.37
N TYR A 31 -27.55 -11.84 -5.30
CA TYR A 31 -26.14 -12.12 -5.02
C TYR A 31 -25.22 -11.26 -5.88
N THR A 32 -24.05 -10.98 -5.34
CA THR A 32 -22.92 -10.41 -6.07
C THR A 32 -21.78 -11.41 -6.06
N ASN A 33 -21.21 -11.69 -7.23
CA ASN A 33 -20.09 -12.60 -7.39
C ASN A 33 -18.80 -11.79 -7.50
N LEU A 34 -17.83 -12.11 -6.63
CA LEU A 34 -16.47 -11.59 -6.68
C LEU A 34 -15.52 -12.66 -7.17
N LEU A 35 -14.47 -12.26 -7.88
CA LEU A 35 -13.36 -13.13 -8.21
C LEU A 35 -12.12 -12.61 -7.46
N THR A 36 -11.52 -13.45 -6.63
CA THR A 36 -10.28 -13.11 -5.92
C THR A 36 -9.12 -13.01 -6.91
N LEU A 37 -8.03 -12.37 -6.49
CA LEU A 37 -6.82 -12.24 -7.33
C LEU A 37 -6.17 -13.59 -7.65
N ASP A 38 -6.40 -14.60 -6.80
CA ASP A 38 -5.96 -15.99 -7.01
C ASP A 38 -7.06 -16.88 -7.65
N ASN A 39 -8.06 -16.24 -8.28
CA ASN A 39 -9.07 -16.86 -9.12
C ASN A 39 -10.09 -17.74 -8.38
N LYS A 40 -10.44 -17.41 -7.15
CA LYS A 40 -11.52 -18.02 -6.41
C LYS A 40 -12.79 -17.20 -6.51
N LYS A 41 -13.92 -17.85 -6.67
CA LYS A 41 -15.23 -17.20 -6.72
C LYS A 41 -15.80 -17.05 -5.32
N ILE A 42 -16.19 -15.82 -4.99
CA ILE A 42 -16.90 -15.50 -3.74
C ILE A 42 -18.31 -15.05 -4.11
N VAL A 43 -19.30 -15.64 -3.46
CA VAL A 43 -20.72 -15.30 -3.64
C VAL A 43 -21.21 -14.62 -2.37
N ILE A 44 -21.61 -13.36 -2.47
CA ILE A 44 -22.08 -12.58 -1.32
C ILE A 44 -23.54 -12.19 -1.52
N PRO A 45 -24.42 -12.44 -0.54
CA PRO A 45 -25.79 -11.94 -0.60
C PRO A 45 -25.81 -10.40 -0.65
N ASN A 46 -26.62 -9.83 -1.53
CA ASN A 46 -26.74 -8.38 -1.66
C ASN A 46 -27.22 -7.70 -0.37
N SER A 47 -28.03 -8.40 0.43
CA SER A 47 -28.44 -7.91 1.76
C SER A 47 -27.26 -7.70 2.70
N GLN A 48 -26.24 -8.55 2.62
CA GLN A 48 -25.01 -8.41 3.42
C GLN A 48 -24.15 -7.23 2.94
N LEU A 49 -24.05 -7.04 1.64
CA LEU A 49 -23.36 -5.87 1.07
C LEU A 49 -24.04 -4.55 1.46
N ALA A 50 -25.36 -4.52 1.53
CA ALA A 50 -26.13 -3.33 1.91
C ALA A 50 -25.90 -2.87 3.35
N HIS A 51 -25.52 -3.79 4.23
CA HIS A 51 -25.41 -3.54 5.67
C HIS A 51 -23.96 -3.59 6.19
N SER A 52 -22.98 -3.71 5.28
CA SER A 52 -21.57 -3.81 5.66
C SER A 52 -20.76 -2.65 5.10
N PRO A 53 -19.76 -2.15 5.84
CA PRO A 53 -18.76 -1.24 5.28
C PRO A 53 -18.05 -1.91 4.11
N LEU A 54 -17.81 -1.14 3.05
CA LEU A 54 -17.17 -1.62 1.83
C LEU A 54 -16.05 -0.68 1.46
N VAL A 55 -14.88 -1.22 1.14
CA VAL A 55 -13.76 -0.46 0.56
C VAL A 55 -13.73 -0.71 -0.93
N ASN A 56 -13.83 0.34 -1.72
CA ASN A 56 -13.69 0.28 -3.17
C ASN A 56 -12.33 0.84 -3.57
N TYR A 57 -11.43 -0.03 -4.01
CA TYR A 57 -10.07 0.35 -4.42
C TYR A 57 -10.00 0.94 -5.83
N SER A 58 -11.07 0.82 -6.61
CA SER A 58 -11.10 1.19 -8.04
C SER A 58 -11.89 2.45 -8.34
N SER A 59 -12.70 2.95 -7.40
CA SER A 59 -13.61 4.07 -7.67
C SER A 59 -12.90 5.41 -7.87
N GLU A 60 -11.75 5.60 -7.23
CA GLU A 60 -10.97 6.83 -7.32
C GLU A 60 -9.87 6.69 -8.37
N GLU A 61 -9.58 7.77 -9.08
CA GLU A 61 -8.58 7.77 -10.16
C GLU A 61 -7.14 7.65 -9.67
N MET A 62 -6.90 8.05 -8.43
CA MET A 62 -5.57 8.03 -7.80
C MET A 62 -5.61 7.30 -6.47
N ARG A 63 -4.49 6.64 -6.14
CA ARG A 63 -4.27 6.02 -4.84
C ARG A 63 -2.93 6.46 -4.28
N ARG A 64 -2.86 6.62 -2.95
CA ARG A 64 -1.62 6.90 -2.25
C ARG A 64 -0.91 5.61 -1.88
N VAL A 65 0.37 5.53 -2.23
CA VAL A 65 1.28 4.47 -1.80
C VAL A 65 2.04 4.98 -0.58
N ASP A 66 1.91 4.26 0.53
CA ASP A 66 2.60 4.55 1.78
C ASP A 66 3.62 3.44 2.06
N LEU A 67 4.89 3.82 2.22
CA LEU A 67 5.98 2.90 2.52
C LEU A 67 6.76 3.38 3.74
N ASN A 68 7.14 2.46 4.59
CA ASN A 68 8.00 2.71 5.74
C ASN A 68 9.33 1.98 5.58
N PHE A 69 10.42 2.69 5.89
CA PHE A 69 11.77 2.14 5.88
C PHE A 69 12.39 2.33 7.25
N ASP A 70 12.76 1.24 7.88
CA ASP A 70 13.44 1.23 9.17
C ASP A 70 14.95 1.14 8.93
N VAL A 71 15.69 2.17 9.34
CA VAL A 71 17.15 2.24 9.22
C VAL A 71 17.79 2.22 10.60
N VAL A 72 19.08 1.85 10.68
CA VAL A 72 19.81 1.84 11.95
C VAL A 72 19.90 3.25 12.57
N MET A 73 20.01 3.30 13.88
CA MET A 73 19.94 4.52 14.69
C MET A 73 20.98 5.58 14.35
N ASP A 74 22.16 5.18 13.91
CA ASP A 74 23.28 6.06 13.56
C ASP A 74 23.30 6.49 12.09
N SER A 75 22.21 6.22 11.35
CA SER A 75 22.09 6.62 9.95
C SER A 75 22.12 8.14 9.79
N ASP A 76 22.72 8.60 8.69
CA ASP A 76 22.61 10.00 8.26
C ASP A 76 21.18 10.27 7.77
N THR A 77 20.39 10.96 8.56
CA THR A 77 18.98 11.21 8.29
C THR A 77 18.74 12.04 7.04
N GLU A 78 19.62 13.02 6.76
CA GLU A 78 19.51 13.84 5.55
C GLU A 78 19.80 13.03 4.29
N LEU A 79 20.80 12.14 4.35
CA LEU A 79 21.10 11.23 3.25
C LEU A 79 19.93 10.28 2.98
N VAL A 80 19.34 9.67 4.03
CA VAL A 80 18.20 8.78 3.89
C VAL A 80 17.02 9.48 3.24
N LYS A 81 16.66 10.68 3.71
CA LYS A 81 15.58 11.47 3.12
C LYS A 81 15.84 11.83 1.66
N LYS A 82 17.07 12.23 1.35
CA LYS A 82 17.47 12.58 -0.01
C LYS A 82 17.32 11.38 -0.95
N VAL A 83 17.82 10.21 -0.59
CA VAL A 83 17.74 9.00 -1.40
C VAL A 83 16.28 8.61 -1.65
N ILE A 84 15.46 8.62 -0.61
CA ILE A 84 14.02 8.28 -0.74
C ILE A 84 13.30 9.26 -1.67
N MET A 85 13.59 10.55 -1.53
CA MET A 85 12.98 11.58 -2.39
C MET A 85 13.42 11.43 -3.85
N GLU A 86 14.69 11.19 -4.11
CA GLU A 86 15.22 11.01 -5.46
C GLU A 86 14.56 9.80 -6.15
N GLU A 87 14.42 8.67 -5.44
CA GLU A 87 13.76 7.48 -6.00
C GLU A 87 12.27 7.73 -6.28
N ALA A 88 11.58 8.45 -5.40
CA ALA A 88 10.18 8.82 -5.63
C ALA A 88 10.03 9.72 -6.86
N LEU A 89 10.88 10.76 -7.00
CA LEU A 89 10.80 11.71 -8.10
C LEU A 89 11.21 11.12 -9.45
N SER A 90 12.11 10.14 -9.45
CA SER A 90 12.58 9.49 -10.68
C SER A 90 11.68 8.34 -11.16
N ASN A 91 10.75 7.88 -10.33
CA ASN A 91 9.87 6.78 -10.70
C ASN A 91 8.79 7.24 -11.69
N PRO A 92 8.69 6.60 -12.88
CA PRO A 92 7.76 7.05 -13.92
C PRO A 92 6.27 6.86 -13.55
N TYR A 93 5.95 6.01 -12.57
CA TYR A 93 4.59 5.77 -12.11
C TYR A 93 4.15 6.70 -10.98
N CYS A 94 5.06 7.49 -10.44
CA CYS A 94 4.75 8.50 -9.43
C CYS A 94 4.11 9.73 -10.10
N LEU A 95 2.94 10.14 -9.62
CA LEU A 95 2.32 11.39 -10.03
C LEU A 95 2.99 12.56 -9.32
N HIS A 96 3.39 13.58 -10.08
CA HIS A 96 4.14 14.72 -9.56
C HIS A 96 3.28 15.93 -9.17
N ASP A 97 1.99 15.89 -9.47
CA ASP A 97 1.04 16.97 -9.14
C ASP A 97 0.93 17.18 -7.61
N ILE A 98 1.09 16.09 -6.86
CA ILE A 98 1.16 16.11 -5.40
C ILE A 98 2.59 15.74 -5.01
N PRO A 99 3.35 16.65 -4.36
CA PRO A 99 4.72 16.37 -3.98
C PRO A 99 4.83 15.15 -3.05
N PRO A 100 5.87 14.32 -3.19
CA PRO A 100 6.13 13.24 -2.26
C PRO A 100 6.32 13.76 -0.83
N PHE A 101 5.78 13.03 0.14
CA PHE A 101 6.07 13.23 1.55
C PHE A 101 7.18 12.27 1.96
N VAL A 102 8.29 12.79 2.47
CA VAL A 102 9.40 12.00 3.00
C VAL A 102 9.85 12.61 4.32
N ASN A 103 9.62 11.91 5.41
CA ASN A 103 10.04 12.35 6.75
C ASN A 103 10.32 11.16 7.65
N MET A 104 11.15 11.40 8.67
CA MET A 104 11.27 10.50 9.79
C MET A 104 9.98 10.61 10.63
N THR A 105 9.28 9.52 10.82
CA THR A 105 7.96 9.51 11.47
C THR A 105 7.94 8.79 12.80
N GLU A 106 8.95 7.97 13.08
CA GLU A 106 9.00 7.21 14.32
C GLU A 106 10.44 7.00 14.78
N TYR A 107 10.63 7.07 16.08
CA TYR A 107 11.88 6.78 16.76
C TYR A 107 11.68 5.54 17.62
N LYS A 108 12.13 4.39 17.12
CA LYS A 108 12.00 3.09 17.80
C LYS A 108 13.20 2.81 18.70
N ASP A 109 13.13 1.73 19.50
CA ASP A 109 14.23 1.35 20.42
C ASP A 109 15.55 1.09 19.68
N SER A 110 15.51 0.53 18.48
CA SER A 110 16.70 0.19 17.69
C SER A 110 16.62 0.57 16.22
N ALA A 111 15.71 1.46 15.86
CA ALA A 111 15.52 1.90 14.48
C ALA A 111 14.94 3.30 14.38
N LEU A 112 15.25 3.97 13.27
CA LEU A 112 14.57 5.18 12.81
C LEU A 112 13.65 4.81 11.65
N THR A 113 12.37 5.16 11.72
CA THR A 113 11.41 4.92 10.65
C THR A 113 11.25 6.15 9.78
N PHE A 114 11.48 5.98 8.48
CA PHE A 114 11.19 6.99 7.46
C PHE A 114 9.96 6.59 6.67
N THR A 115 9.04 7.52 6.51
CA THR A 115 7.81 7.30 5.75
C THR A 115 7.87 8.04 4.42
N LEU A 116 7.56 7.30 3.36
CA LEU A 116 7.32 7.82 2.02
C LEU A 116 5.84 7.73 1.70
N ARG A 117 5.24 8.83 1.27
CA ARG A 117 3.87 8.86 0.73
C ARG A 117 3.90 9.51 -0.64
N VAL A 118 3.48 8.74 -1.64
CA VAL A 118 3.41 9.17 -3.04
C VAL A 118 2.10 8.75 -3.67
N TRP A 119 1.73 9.41 -4.75
CA TRP A 119 0.48 9.15 -5.45
C TRP A 119 0.75 8.48 -6.79
N ALA A 120 -0.13 7.55 -7.14
CA ALA A 120 -0.15 6.86 -8.43
C ALA A 120 -1.55 6.89 -9.04
N ALA A 121 -1.65 6.75 -10.35
CA ALA A 121 -2.91 6.32 -10.96
C ALA A 121 -3.31 4.98 -10.33
N THR A 122 -4.61 4.77 -10.14
CA THR A 122 -5.10 3.58 -9.41
C THR A 122 -4.61 2.27 -10.03
N ASP A 123 -4.57 2.19 -11.36
CA ASP A 123 -4.09 1.00 -12.07
C ASP A 123 -2.56 0.79 -11.92
N ASP A 124 -1.82 1.83 -11.58
CA ASP A 124 -0.36 1.78 -11.42
C ASP A 124 0.08 1.62 -9.95
N TYR A 125 -0.88 1.54 -9.02
CA TYR A 125 -0.58 1.46 -7.58
C TYR A 125 0.41 0.35 -7.23
N GLU A 126 0.15 -0.86 -7.69
CA GLU A 126 0.97 -2.02 -7.32
C GLU A 126 2.34 -1.99 -8.01
N ILE A 127 2.40 -1.55 -9.26
CA ILE A 127 3.68 -1.45 -9.98
C ILE A 127 4.55 -0.33 -9.37
N LEU A 128 3.96 0.79 -8.97
CA LEU A 128 4.70 1.84 -8.25
C LEU A 128 5.22 1.32 -6.92
N ARG A 129 4.37 0.68 -6.12
CA ARG A 129 4.73 0.13 -4.81
C ARG A 129 5.90 -0.85 -4.91
N CYS A 130 5.82 -1.82 -5.80
CA CYS A 130 6.87 -2.83 -5.98
C CYS A 130 8.17 -2.24 -6.52
N SER A 131 8.09 -1.37 -7.52
CA SER A 131 9.28 -0.74 -8.11
C SER A 131 10.00 0.16 -7.11
N LEU A 132 9.27 0.89 -6.25
CA LEU A 132 9.87 1.69 -5.19
C LEU A 132 10.60 0.81 -4.17
N LEU A 133 10.02 -0.31 -3.77
CA LEU A 133 10.67 -1.23 -2.82
C LEU A 133 11.97 -1.79 -3.39
N GLU A 134 11.97 -2.25 -4.63
CA GLU A 134 13.15 -2.80 -5.28
C GLU A 134 14.25 -1.75 -5.50
N ASN A 135 13.88 -0.59 -6.06
CA ASN A 135 14.82 0.49 -6.32
C ASN A 135 15.38 1.06 -5.02
N MET A 136 14.56 1.17 -3.99
CA MET A 136 14.99 1.67 -2.69
C MET A 136 15.99 0.73 -2.04
N ASN A 137 15.74 -0.58 -2.09
CA ASN A 137 16.70 -1.57 -1.58
C ASN A 137 18.05 -1.45 -2.28
N LYS A 138 18.04 -1.33 -3.61
CA LYS A 138 19.26 -1.13 -4.39
C LYS A 138 20.01 0.13 -3.99
N ARG A 139 19.30 1.27 -3.93
CA ARG A 139 19.90 2.55 -3.57
C ARG A 139 20.44 2.59 -2.14
N PHE A 140 19.75 2.00 -1.19
CA PHE A 140 20.24 1.93 0.19
C PHE A 140 21.54 1.14 0.26
N ASN A 141 21.66 0.03 -0.47
CA ASN A 141 22.90 -0.72 -0.55
C ASN A 141 24.03 0.09 -1.20
N GLU A 142 23.75 0.78 -2.29
CA GLU A 142 24.74 1.62 -2.98
C GLU A 142 25.24 2.77 -2.12
N GLU A 143 24.37 3.39 -1.33
CA GLU A 143 24.69 4.54 -0.47
C GLU A 143 25.16 4.14 0.93
N GLY A 144 25.27 2.87 1.23
CA GLY A 144 25.71 2.38 2.53
C GLY A 144 24.70 2.62 3.66
N ILE A 145 23.41 2.76 3.33
CA ILE A 145 22.33 2.90 4.31
C ILE A 145 21.95 1.50 4.79
N GLU A 146 22.14 1.23 6.08
CA GLU A 146 21.78 -0.05 6.69
C GLU A 146 20.33 -0.07 7.14
N LEU A 147 19.60 -1.12 6.74
CA LEU A 147 18.28 -1.41 7.27
C LEU A 147 18.40 -1.99 8.68
N ALA A 148 17.48 -1.59 9.56
CA ALA A 148 17.42 -2.12 10.91
C ALA A 148 16.80 -3.51 10.91
N TYR A 149 17.43 -4.41 11.64
CA TYR A 149 16.92 -5.75 11.91
C TYR A 149 16.46 -5.84 13.36
N THR A 150 15.55 -6.76 13.65
CA THR A 150 15.21 -7.08 15.03
C THR A 150 16.43 -7.70 15.70
N THR A 151 17.03 -6.98 16.65
CA THR A 151 18.17 -7.47 17.43
C THR A 151 17.68 -7.94 18.78
N TYR A 152 18.18 -9.11 19.21
CA TYR A 152 17.97 -9.63 20.57
C TYR A 152 19.32 -9.60 21.30
N ASP A 153 19.40 -8.85 22.39
CA ASP A 153 20.53 -8.93 23.30
C ASP A 153 20.39 -10.19 24.17
N ILE A 154 21.24 -11.17 23.93
CA ILE A 154 21.26 -12.39 24.72
C ILE A 154 22.34 -12.24 25.77
N HIS A 155 21.95 -12.10 27.04
CA HIS A 155 22.85 -12.14 28.16
C HIS A 155 23.04 -13.60 28.62
N LEU A 156 24.20 -14.18 28.31
CA LEU A 156 24.55 -15.50 28.81
C LEU A 156 25.09 -15.35 30.25
N SER A 157 24.32 -15.80 31.23
CA SER A 157 24.85 -15.94 32.61
C SER A 157 25.85 -17.09 32.67
N LYS A 158 27.04 -16.82 33.22
CA LYS A 158 28.04 -17.86 33.52
C LYS A 158 27.62 -18.67 34.74
#